data_036b07b210b6f862df71863b07343cdc
#
_entry.id   036b07b210b6f862df71863b07343cdc
#
_cell.length_a   1.000
_cell.length_b   1.000
_cell.length_c   1.000
_cell.angle_alpha   90.00
_cell.angle_beta   90.00
_cell.angle_gamma   90.00
#
_symmetry.space_group_name_H-M   'P 1'
#
loop_
_entity.id
_entity.type
_entity.pdbx_description
1 polymer ?
#
loop_
_entity_poly.entity_id
_entity_poly.type
_entity_poly.pdbx_seq_one_letter_code
_entity_poly.pdbx_strand_id
1 'polypeptide(L)'
;MTSWFLFFNNHATAQELQAKITINHNQIQGTDKSVFENLQQTLEQFVNERQWTNLKFQKNERIVCNFNITVTKYDQSSNAFTCTALIQANRPVYNSAYTSTLFNIKDADFNFEFAQFDQIEFNEENIDNQLTALFGYYAYLIIGLNLDSFAPMGGEDILQRCMNLTNNAQNLSFTGWKAFENSKNRFAIINDYLDGGMKPFRQLQYDYYRTGLDEMANSPERGRTNITTALQNDLKKAHEDKPMSMLPQIWTDYKKDE
;
A
#
# COMPACT_ATOMS: atom_id res chain seq x y z
N MET A 1 -43.74 10.25 -32.72
CA MET A 1 -42.72 9.27 -32.31
C MET A 1 -41.62 10.02 -31.57
N THR A 2 -41.66 10.05 -30.26
CA THR A 2 -40.68 10.71 -29.41
C THR A 2 -39.68 9.66 -28.94
N SER A 3 -38.44 9.70 -29.48
CA SER A 3 -37.35 8.83 -29.15
C SER A 3 -36.75 9.29 -27.82
N TRP A 4 -36.88 8.48 -26.77
CA TRP A 4 -36.21 8.67 -25.49
C TRP A 4 -34.77 8.10 -25.59
N PHE A 5 -33.79 8.99 -25.67
CA PHE A 5 -32.38 8.62 -25.47
C PHE A 5 -32.14 8.40 -23.96
N LEU A 6 -32.04 7.16 -23.56
CA LEU A 6 -31.50 6.77 -22.27
C LEU A 6 -29.98 7.03 -22.25
N PHE A 7 -29.58 8.14 -21.63
CA PHE A 7 -28.18 8.36 -21.28
C PHE A 7 -27.81 7.38 -20.18
N PHE A 8 -27.12 6.30 -20.52
CA PHE A 8 -26.38 5.52 -19.54
C PHE A 8 -25.22 6.38 -19.04
N ASN A 9 -25.38 6.99 -17.86
CA ASN A 9 -24.26 7.53 -17.12
C ASN A 9 -23.39 6.36 -16.69
N ASN A 10 -22.37 6.04 -17.48
CA ASN A 10 -21.24 5.26 -17.01
C ASN A 10 -20.56 6.08 -15.91
N HIS A 11 -20.91 5.83 -14.67
CA HIS A 11 -20.12 6.29 -13.54
C HIS A 11 -18.79 5.54 -13.67
N ALA A 12 -17.78 6.21 -14.21
CA ALA A 12 -16.40 5.76 -14.08
C ALA A 12 -16.12 5.79 -12.58
N THR A 13 -16.21 4.64 -11.91
CA THR A 13 -15.82 4.50 -10.53
C THR A 13 -14.35 4.88 -10.44
N ALA A 14 -14.07 5.88 -9.62
CA ALA A 14 -12.70 6.31 -9.38
C ALA A 14 -11.98 5.19 -8.61
N GLN A 15 -11.21 4.40 -9.33
CA GLN A 15 -10.37 3.32 -8.79
C GLN A 15 -8.97 3.87 -8.66
N GLU A 16 -8.44 3.93 -7.45
CA GLU A 16 -7.15 4.54 -7.16
C GLU A 16 -5.99 3.59 -7.46
N LEU A 17 -6.21 2.30 -7.31
CA LEU A 17 -5.19 1.27 -7.45
C LEU A 17 -5.29 0.51 -8.77
N GLN A 18 -4.12 0.11 -9.28
CA GLN A 18 -3.95 -0.88 -10.32
C GLN A 18 -3.06 -1.99 -9.75
N ALA A 19 -3.69 -2.89 -9.00
CA ALA A 19 -3.02 -3.96 -8.28
C ALA A 19 -2.90 -5.22 -9.13
N LYS A 20 -1.71 -5.83 -9.09
CA LYS A 20 -1.48 -7.20 -9.54
C LYS A 20 -1.28 -8.09 -8.32
N ILE A 21 -2.05 -9.16 -8.21
CA ILE A 21 -1.94 -10.15 -7.15
C ILE A 21 -1.28 -11.41 -7.72
N THR A 22 -0.29 -11.94 -7.03
CA THR A 22 0.36 -13.20 -7.39
C THR A 22 0.39 -14.10 -6.16
N ILE A 23 -0.16 -15.31 -6.26
CA ILE A 23 -0.17 -16.29 -5.18
C ILE A 23 0.79 -17.43 -5.52
N ASN A 24 1.92 -17.47 -4.83
CA ASN A 24 2.87 -18.55 -4.92
C ASN A 24 2.53 -19.64 -3.89
N HIS A 25 2.08 -20.79 -4.38
CA HIS A 25 1.71 -21.95 -3.57
C HIS A 25 2.58 -23.19 -3.87
N ASN A 26 3.77 -23.00 -4.40
CA ASN A 26 4.66 -24.12 -4.82
C ASN A 26 5.05 -25.06 -3.69
N GLN A 27 4.94 -24.59 -2.44
CA GLN A 27 5.25 -25.38 -1.23
C GLN A 27 4.07 -26.26 -0.77
N ILE A 28 2.87 -26.03 -1.33
CA ILE A 28 1.64 -26.74 -0.94
C ILE A 28 1.42 -27.93 -1.86
N GLN A 29 1.31 -29.11 -1.27
CA GLN A 29 1.06 -30.37 -1.99
C GLN A 29 -0.32 -30.94 -1.61
N GLY A 30 -0.94 -31.67 -2.53
CA GLY A 30 -2.19 -32.37 -2.26
C GLY A 30 -3.45 -31.51 -2.19
N THR A 31 -3.36 -30.22 -2.52
CA THR A 31 -4.50 -29.29 -2.55
C THR A 31 -4.89 -28.99 -3.99
N ASP A 32 -6.19 -28.84 -4.24
CA ASP A 32 -6.70 -28.38 -5.52
C ASP A 32 -6.23 -26.92 -5.79
N LYS A 33 -5.56 -26.73 -6.91
CA LYS A 33 -5.04 -25.42 -7.33
C LYS A 33 -6.13 -24.37 -7.53
N SER A 34 -7.35 -24.81 -7.80
CA SER A 34 -8.50 -23.92 -8.00
C SER A 34 -8.77 -23.01 -6.80
N VAL A 35 -8.44 -23.45 -5.58
CA VAL A 35 -8.55 -22.61 -4.36
C VAL A 35 -7.68 -21.37 -4.46
N PHE A 36 -6.42 -21.53 -4.90
CA PHE A 36 -5.46 -20.42 -5.01
C PHE A 36 -5.79 -19.50 -6.20
N GLU A 37 -6.25 -20.09 -7.32
CA GLU A 37 -6.69 -19.33 -8.49
C GLU A 37 -7.94 -18.50 -8.19
N ASN A 38 -8.92 -19.08 -7.49
CA ASN A 38 -10.11 -18.36 -7.05
C ASN A 38 -9.76 -17.24 -6.06
N LEU A 39 -8.90 -17.52 -5.07
CA LEU A 39 -8.42 -16.50 -4.13
C LEU A 39 -7.74 -15.34 -4.88
N GLN A 40 -6.84 -15.62 -5.81
CA GLN A 40 -6.16 -14.60 -6.60
C GLN A 40 -7.16 -13.72 -7.37
N GLN A 41 -8.10 -14.33 -8.08
CA GLN A 41 -9.11 -13.61 -8.84
C GLN A 41 -10.01 -12.75 -7.95
N THR A 42 -10.47 -13.31 -6.84
CA THR A 42 -11.29 -12.58 -5.85
C THR A 42 -10.57 -11.36 -5.30
N LEU A 43 -9.28 -11.50 -4.96
CA LEU A 43 -8.48 -10.39 -4.44
C LEU A 43 -8.17 -9.33 -5.50
N GLU A 44 -7.86 -9.73 -6.74
CA GLU A 44 -7.66 -8.78 -7.84
C GLU A 44 -8.91 -7.95 -8.10
N GLN A 45 -10.08 -8.59 -8.11
CA GLN A 45 -11.36 -7.90 -8.24
C GLN A 45 -11.62 -6.97 -7.05
N PHE A 46 -11.47 -7.46 -5.84
CA PHE A 46 -11.70 -6.70 -4.60
C PHE A 46 -10.87 -5.41 -4.55
N VAL A 47 -9.57 -5.49 -4.87
CA VAL A 47 -8.68 -4.33 -4.77
C VAL A 47 -8.91 -3.35 -5.91
N ASN A 48 -9.10 -3.84 -7.13
CA ASN A 48 -9.14 -3.01 -8.34
C ASN A 48 -10.51 -2.42 -8.66
N GLU A 49 -11.60 -3.03 -8.17
CA GLU A 49 -12.96 -2.54 -8.45
C GLU A 49 -13.51 -1.66 -7.32
N ARG A 50 -12.89 -1.70 -6.14
CA ARG A 50 -13.30 -0.90 -5.00
C ARG A 50 -12.82 0.55 -5.13
N GLN A 51 -13.70 1.50 -4.80
CA GLN A 51 -13.35 2.88 -4.52
C GLN A 51 -12.89 2.99 -3.06
N TRP A 52 -11.60 3.29 -2.86
CA TRP A 52 -10.99 3.39 -1.53
C TRP A 52 -11.15 4.76 -0.88
N THR A 53 -11.25 5.82 -1.71
CA THR A 53 -11.38 7.20 -1.27
C THR A 53 -12.44 7.94 -2.08
N ASN A 54 -12.75 9.18 -1.68
CA ASN A 54 -13.62 10.07 -2.47
C ASN A 54 -12.85 10.85 -3.55
N LEU A 55 -11.54 10.58 -3.71
CA LEU A 55 -10.70 11.21 -4.72
C LEU A 55 -11.02 10.64 -6.11
N LYS A 56 -10.84 11.46 -7.13
CA LYS A 56 -11.05 11.04 -8.52
C LYS A 56 -9.70 10.86 -9.20
N PHE A 57 -9.37 9.62 -9.51
CA PHE A 57 -8.18 9.27 -10.28
C PHE A 57 -8.55 9.05 -11.75
N GLN A 58 -7.77 9.60 -12.66
CA GLN A 58 -7.83 9.21 -14.05
C GLN A 58 -7.21 7.82 -14.23
N LYS A 59 -7.54 7.12 -15.31
CA LYS A 59 -7.02 5.77 -15.56
C LYS A 59 -5.48 5.69 -15.56
N ASN A 60 -4.82 6.74 -16.04
CA ASN A 60 -3.36 6.87 -16.09
C ASN A 60 -2.74 7.37 -14.78
N GLU A 61 -3.56 7.78 -13.81
CA GLU A 61 -3.12 8.21 -12.47
C GLU A 61 -3.19 7.09 -11.45
N ARG A 62 -3.76 5.93 -11.81
CA ARG A 62 -3.85 4.78 -10.91
C ARG A 62 -2.48 4.35 -10.45
N ILE A 63 -2.39 4.05 -9.16
CA ILE A 63 -1.15 3.64 -8.52
C ILE A 63 -0.90 2.17 -8.83
N VAL A 64 0.16 1.90 -9.59
CA VAL A 64 0.59 0.54 -9.92
C VAL A 64 1.19 -0.11 -8.67
N CYS A 65 0.61 -1.23 -8.23
CA CYS A 65 1.12 -1.97 -7.09
C CYS A 65 1.05 -3.49 -7.31
N ASN A 66 1.93 -4.21 -6.63
CA ASN A 66 2.06 -5.65 -6.70
C ASN A 66 1.98 -6.26 -5.30
N PHE A 67 1.20 -7.32 -5.17
CA PHE A 67 1.12 -8.15 -3.98
C PHE A 67 1.60 -9.55 -4.33
N ASN A 68 2.82 -9.90 -3.94
CA ASN A 68 3.38 -11.23 -4.14
C ASN A 68 3.24 -12.02 -2.84
N ILE A 69 2.21 -12.87 -2.77
CA ILE A 69 1.85 -13.64 -1.58
C ILE A 69 2.43 -15.05 -1.73
N THR A 70 3.26 -15.45 -0.76
CA THR A 70 3.81 -16.81 -0.69
C THR A 70 3.08 -17.58 0.40
N VAL A 71 2.34 -18.62 0.00
CA VAL A 71 1.65 -19.53 0.92
C VAL A 71 2.66 -20.56 1.39
N THR A 72 2.96 -20.56 2.69
CA THR A 72 3.89 -21.51 3.32
C THR A 72 3.15 -22.69 3.95
N LYS A 73 1.88 -22.49 4.37
CA LYS A 73 1.01 -23.54 4.87
C LYS A 73 -0.45 -23.21 4.50
N TYR A 74 -1.20 -24.24 4.17
CA TYR A 74 -2.65 -24.18 4.00
C TYR A 74 -3.31 -25.30 4.80
N ASP A 75 -4.25 -24.95 5.65
CA ASP A 75 -5.08 -25.91 6.38
C ASP A 75 -6.47 -25.96 5.75
N GLN A 76 -6.74 -27.04 5.04
CA GLN A 76 -7.98 -27.24 4.30
C GLN A 76 -9.21 -27.39 5.25
N SER A 77 -8.99 -27.84 6.49
CA SER A 77 -10.09 -28.05 7.44
C SER A 77 -10.63 -26.74 8.02
N SER A 78 -9.78 -25.75 8.17
CA SER A 78 -10.09 -24.41 8.70
C SER A 78 -10.05 -23.30 7.65
N ASN A 79 -9.70 -23.63 6.40
CA ASN A 79 -9.44 -22.66 5.31
C ASN A 79 -8.39 -21.60 5.68
N ALA A 80 -7.46 -21.95 6.57
CA ALA A 80 -6.44 -21.03 7.08
C ALA A 80 -5.17 -21.04 6.21
N PHE A 81 -4.72 -19.86 5.82
CA PHE A 81 -3.51 -19.62 5.05
C PHE A 81 -2.44 -18.99 5.95
N THR A 82 -1.26 -19.63 6.01
CA THR A 82 -0.06 -19.03 6.58
C THR A 82 0.79 -18.51 5.44
N CYS A 83 1.00 -17.20 5.42
CA CYS A 83 1.62 -16.53 4.28
C CYS A 83 2.65 -15.49 4.72
N THR A 84 3.55 -15.19 3.79
CA THR A 84 4.28 -13.92 3.76
C THR A 84 3.90 -13.18 2.48
N ALA A 85 3.95 -11.84 2.51
CA ALA A 85 3.69 -11.04 1.33
C ALA A 85 4.81 -10.03 1.08
N LEU A 86 5.18 -9.85 -0.20
CA LEU A 86 5.99 -8.72 -0.64
C LEU A 86 5.05 -7.74 -1.34
N ILE A 87 4.91 -6.55 -0.75
CA ILE A 87 4.04 -5.49 -1.24
C ILE A 87 4.90 -4.37 -1.81
N GLN A 88 4.66 -4.04 -3.08
CA GLN A 88 5.38 -2.98 -3.78
C GLN A 88 4.39 -2.04 -4.46
N ALA A 89 4.66 -0.73 -4.38
CA ALA A 89 3.96 0.29 -5.14
C ALA A 89 4.97 1.16 -5.88
N ASN A 90 4.60 1.62 -7.08
CA ASN A 90 5.45 2.43 -7.94
C ASN A 90 4.75 3.75 -8.29
N ARG A 91 5.55 4.78 -8.51
CA ARG A 91 5.13 6.11 -8.93
C ARG A 91 5.82 6.47 -10.24
N PRO A 92 5.07 6.92 -11.28
CA PRO A 92 5.68 7.45 -12.48
C PRO A 92 6.40 8.78 -12.18
N VAL A 93 7.53 9.00 -12.81
CA VAL A 93 8.26 10.27 -12.75
C VAL A 93 7.78 11.18 -13.89
N TYR A 94 7.48 12.44 -13.56
CA TYR A 94 6.93 13.41 -14.50
C TYR A 94 7.78 13.53 -15.78
N ASN A 95 7.09 13.52 -16.91
CA ASN A 95 7.66 13.64 -18.26
C ASN A 95 8.84 12.67 -18.55
N SER A 96 8.75 11.45 -18.02
CA SER A 96 9.76 10.39 -18.15
C SER A 96 9.08 9.04 -18.37
N ALA A 97 9.80 8.10 -18.97
CA ALA A 97 9.41 6.68 -18.99
C ALA A 97 9.80 5.93 -17.69
N TYR A 98 10.48 6.62 -16.78
CA TYR A 98 10.96 6.03 -15.53
C TYR A 98 9.86 5.94 -14.47
N THR A 99 9.85 4.84 -13.75
CA THR A 99 8.99 4.61 -12.59
C THR A 99 9.85 4.37 -11.36
N SER A 100 9.62 5.16 -10.33
CA SER A 100 10.33 5.08 -9.05
C SER A 100 9.53 4.24 -8.06
N THR A 101 10.22 3.45 -7.23
CA THR A 101 9.57 2.68 -6.16
C THR A 101 9.07 3.63 -5.08
N LEU A 102 7.75 3.67 -4.88
CA LEU A 102 7.10 4.46 -3.83
C LEU A 102 7.15 3.76 -2.47
N PHE A 103 6.96 2.43 -2.48
CA PHE A 103 6.88 1.60 -1.29
C PHE A 103 7.28 0.17 -1.62
N ASN A 104 8.05 -0.47 -0.72
CA ASN A 104 8.40 -1.87 -0.86
C ASN A 104 8.66 -2.47 0.53
N ILE A 105 7.83 -3.44 0.93
CA ILE A 105 7.97 -4.11 2.23
C ILE A 105 7.61 -5.59 2.13
N LYS A 106 8.29 -6.38 2.97
CA LYS A 106 7.91 -7.77 3.25
C LYS A 106 7.11 -7.82 4.55
N ASP A 107 5.83 -8.20 4.46
CA ASP A 107 5.00 -8.55 5.62
C ASP A 107 5.15 -10.05 5.91
N ALA A 108 5.68 -10.36 7.07
CA ALA A 108 5.89 -11.74 7.53
C ALA A 108 4.64 -12.35 8.17
N ASP A 109 3.67 -11.52 8.56
CA ASP A 109 2.45 -11.89 9.28
C ASP A 109 1.18 -11.76 8.40
N PHE A 110 1.30 -12.14 7.11
CA PHE A 110 0.22 -12.03 6.13
C PHE A 110 -0.71 -13.27 6.16
N ASN A 111 -1.14 -13.66 7.37
CA ASN A 111 -1.98 -14.83 7.58
C ASN A 111 -3.46 -14.44 7.55
N PHE A 112 -4.31 -15.32 7.00
CA PHE A 112 -5.75 -15.08 6.87
C PHE A 112 -6.52 -16.39 6.69
N GLU A 113 -7.85 -16.32 6.73
CA GLU A 113 -8.78 -17.39 6.38
C GLU A 113 -9.53 -16.99 5.11
N PHE A 114 -9.76 -17.97 4.22
CA PHE A 114 -10.55 -17.78 3.01
C PHE A 114 -11.10 -19.12 2.54
N ALA A 115 -12.41 -19.23 2.43
CA ALA A 115 -13.06 -20.37 1.78
C ALA A 115 -13.31 -20.06 0.31
N GLN A 116 -13.21 -21.09 -0.54
CA GLN A 116 -13.45 -20.94 -1.97
C GLN A 116 -14.86 -20.41 -2.24
N PHE A 117 -14.96 -19.38 -3.08
CA PHE A 117 -16.17 -18.65 -3.42
C PHE A 117 -16.73 -17.73 -2.30
N ASP A 118 -15.97 -17.48 -1.23
CA ASP A 118 -16.35 -16.46 -0.26
C ASP A 118 -16.49 -15.11 -0.95
N GLN A 119 -17.57 -14.41 -0.61
CA GLN A 119 -17.72 -13.00 -0.93
C GLN A 119 -17.04 -12.18 0.15
N ILE A 120 -16.02 -11.43 -0.24
CA ILE A 120 -15.28 -10.59 0.69
C ILE A 120 -15.86 -9.17 0.69
N GLU A 121 -16.36 -8.76 1.86
CA GLU A 121 -16.86 -7.41 2.10
C GLU A 121 -15.92 -6.67 3.04
N PHE A 122 -15.75 -5.39 2.81
CA PHE A 122 -14.93 -4.54 3.65
C PHE A 122 -15.77 -3.40 4.21
N ASN A 123 -15.83 -3.33 5.53
CA ASN A 123 -16.42 -2.22 6.26
C ASN A 123 -15.35 -1.61 7.17
N GLU A 124 -14.97 -0.35 6.90
CA GLU A 124 -13.92 0.36 7.64
C GLU A 124 -14.28 0.58 9.12
N GLU A 125 -15.58 0.73 9.42
CA GLU A 125 -16.06 0.97 10.79
C GLU A 125 -16.15 -0.32 11.61
N ASN A 126 -16.30 -1.47 10.94
CA ASN A 126 -16.42 -2.77 11.57
C ASN A 126 -15.52 -3.79 10.88
N ILE A 127 -14.30 -3.92 11.36
CA ILE A 127 -13.32 -4.87 10.84
C ILE A 127 -13.53 -6.24 11.50
N ASP A 128 -14.09 -7.16 10.76
CA ASP A 128 -14.41 -8.53 11.17
C ASP A 128 -13.68 -9.62 10.37
N ASN A 129 -13.04 -9.24 9.26
CA ASN A 129 -12.33 -10.15 8.37
C ASN A 129 -10.87 -9.75 8.19
N GLN A 130 -9.96 -10.68 8.49
CA GLN A 130 -8.51 -10.45 8.41
C GLN A 130 -8.04 -10.16 6.98
N LEU A 131 -8.54 -10.89 5.99
CA LEU A 131 -8.12 -10.75 4.60
C LEU A 131 -8.44 -9.36 4.06
N THR A 132 -9.66 -8.88 4.31
CA THR A 132 -10.07 -7.53 3.89
C THR A 132 -9.36 -6.43 4.68
N ALA A 133 -9.05 -6.66 5.97
CA ALA A 133 -8.25 -5.74 6.78
C ALA A 133 -6.82 -5.58 6.21
N LEU A 134 -6.16 -6.67 5.82
CA LEU A 134 -4.83 -6.64 5.21
C LEU A 134 -4.81 -5.79 3.94
N PHE A 135 -5.72 -6.04 3.02
CA PHE A 135 -5.78 -5.27 1.77
C PHE A 135 -6.25 -3.83 1.97
N GLY A 136 -7.18 -3.58 2.89
CA GLY A 136 -7.59 -2.22 3.26
C GLY A 136 -6.44 -1.41 3.85
N TYR A 137 -5.65 -2.00 4.74
CA TYR A 137 -4.45 -1.38 5.30
C TYR A 137 -3.46 -0.96 4.21
N TYR A 138 -3.08 -1.89 3.32
CA TYR A 138 -2.12 -1.57 2.26
C TYR A 138 -2.68 -0.62 1.22
N ALA A 139 -3.97 -0.68 0.91
CA ALA A 139 -4.62 0.28 0.02
C ALA A 139 -4.52 1.70 0.58
N TYR A 140 -4.91 1.93 1.83
CA TYR A 140 -4.80 3.25 2.46
C TYR A 140 -3.35 3.70 2.62
N LEU A 141 -2.45 2.82 3.03
CA LEU A 141 -1.04 3.16 3.15
C LEU A 141 -0.47 3.61 1.80
N ILE A 142 -0.65 2.84 0.74
CA ILE A 142 -0.13 3.14 -0.60
C ILE A 142 -0.72 4.45 -1.14
N ILE A 143 -2.04 4.66 -1.00
CA ILE A 143 -2.70 5.88 -1.45
C ILE A 143 -2.19 7.09 -0.64
N GLY A 144 -2.08 6.97 0.69
CA GLY A 144 -1.54 8.03 1.55
C GLY A 144 -0.12 8.43 1.18
N LEU A 145 0.77 7.45 0.96
CA LEU A 145 2.15 7.71 0.53
C LEU A 145 2.23 8.33 -0.86
N ASN A 146 1.35 7.90 -1.77
CA ASN A 146 1.28 8.51 -3.09
C ASN A 146 0.91 9.99 -3.00
N LEU A 147 -0.06 10.35 -2.17
CA LEU A 147 -0.47 11.74 -1.94
C LEU A 147 0.66 12.56 -1.28
N ASP A 148 1.40 12.00 -0.31
CA ASP A 148 2.57 12.65 0.29
C ASP A 148 3.66 12.92 -0.77
N SER A 149 3.78 12.10 -1.79
CA SER A 149 4.74 12.29 -2.88
C SER A 149 4.40 13.45 -3.83
N PHE A 150 3.16 13.97 -3.78
CA PHE A 150 2.68 15.09 -4.60
C PHE A 150 2.50 16.39 -3.83
N ALA A 151 2.24 16.31 -2.53
CA ALA A 151 2.05 17.48 -1.66
C ALA A 151 2.58 17.21 -0.24
N PRO A 152 3.21 18.19 0.43
CA PRO A 152 3.65 18.02 1.81
C PRO A 152 2.49 17.60 2.72
N MET A 153 2.63 16.48 3.43
CA MET A 153 1.57 15.89 4.28
C MET A 153 0.24 15.64 3.54
N GLY A 154 0.26 15.50 2.20
CA GLY A 154 -0.95 15.37 1.38
C GLY A 154 -1.77 14.12 1.66
N GLY A 155 -1.14 13.08 2.22
CA GLY A 155 -1.77 11.81 2.60
C GLY A 155 -2.32 11.74 4.02
N GLU A 156 -2.29 12.83 4.81
CA GLU A 156 -2.63 12.82 6.24
C GLU A 156 -3.96 12.13 6.54
N ASP A 157 -5.04 12.55 5.87
CA ASP A 157 -6.38 12.01 6.12
C ASP A 157 -6.46 10.51 5.80
N ILE A 158 -5.79 10.06 4.74
CA ILE A 158 -5.81 8.66 4.33
C ILE A 158 -4.94 7.80 5.25
N LEU A 159 -3.78 8.31 5.67
CA LEU A 159 -2.94 7.64 6.66
C LEU A 159 -3.65 7.54 8.01
N GLN A 160 -4.43 8.57 8.40
CA GLN A 160 -5.25 8.48 9.61
C GLN A 160 -6.35 7.41 9.49
N ARG A 161 -6.99 7.25 8.32
CA ARG A 161 -7.92 6.12 8.08
C ARG A 161 -7.19 4.78 8.18
N CYS A 162 -5.97 4.68 7.67
CA CYS A 162 -5.13 3.48 7.81
C CYS A 162 -4.89 3.15 9.29
N MET A 163 -4.60 4.15 10.14
CA MET A 163 -4.44 3.98 11.59
C MET A 163 -5.74 3.53 12.26
N ASN A 164 -6.87 4.14 11.90
CA ASN A 164 -8.18 3.78 12.46
C ASN A 164 -8.52 2.31 12.12
N LEU A 165 -8.31 1.89 10.87
CA LEU A 165 -8.43 0.48 10.48
C LEU A 165 -7.50 -0.40 11.31
N THR A 166 -6.23 -0.01 11.47
CA THR A 166 -5.25 -0.77 12.25
C THR A 166 -5.69 -0.96 13.69
N ASN A 167 -6.25 0.09 14.31
CA ASN A 167 -6.79 0.02 15.68
C ASN A 167 -8.00 -0.91 15.77
N ASN A 168 -8.92 -0.86 14.81
CA ASN A 168 -10.09 -1.74 14.76
C ASN A 168 -9.68 -3.22 14.54
N ALA A 169 -8.64 -3.45 13.71
CA ALA A 169 -8.12 -4.78 13.43
C ALA A 169 -7.40 -5.45 14.62
N GLN A 170 -7.07 -4.71 15.70
CA GLN A 170 -6.48 -5.29 16.92
C GLN A 170 -7.41 -6.29 17.61
N ASN A 171 -8.71 -6.24 17.33
CA ASN A 171 -9.69 -7.19 17.84
C ASN A 171 -9.66 -8.54 17.10
N LEU A 172 -9.04 -8.60 15.94
CA LEU A 172 -8.80 -9.83 15.21
C LEU A 172 -7.73 -10.68 15.93
N SER A 173 -7.90 -12.01 15.90
CA SER A 173 -6.95 -12.95 16.55
C SER A 173 -5.67 -13.18 15.77
N PHE A 174 -5.26 -12.21 14.94
CA PHE A 174 -4.07 -12.30 14.07
C PHE A 174 -2.97 -11.35 14.54
N THR A 175 -1.71 -11.72 14.27
CA THR A 175 -0.53 -10.91 14.59
C THR A 175 -0.35 -9.74 13.61
N GLY A 176 0.47 -8.76 14.03
CA GLY A 176 0.89 -7.64 13.20
C GLY A 176 0.06 -6.36 13.36
N TRP A 177 -1.00 -6.37 14.20
CA TRP A 177 -1.88 -5.22 14.42
C TRP A 177 -1.62 -4.46 15.72
N LYS A 178 -0.88 -5.05 16.66
CA LYS A 178 -0.69 -4.49 18.00
C LYS A 178 0.70 -3.85 18.17
N ALA A 179 0.74 -2.82 19.00
CA ALA A 179 1.98 -2.22 19.45
C ALA A 179 2.87 -3.25 20.15
N PHE A 180 4.19 -3.06 20.04
CA PHE A 180 5.21 -3.86 20.73
C PHE A 180 5.34 -5.36 20.32
N GLU A 181 4.56 -5.83 19.36
CA GLU A 181 4.75 -7.18 18.81
C GLU A 181 6.03 -7.25 17.96
N ASN A 182 6.24 -6.24 17.09
CA ASN A 182 7.36 -6.16 16.17
C ASN A 182 7.55 -4.70 15.70
N SER A 183 8.79 -4.24 15.54
CA SER A 183 9.11 -2.89 15.05
C SER A 183 8.83 -2.67 13.56
N LYS A 184 8.53 -3.73 12.81
CA LYS A 184 8.22 -3.70 11.37
C LYS A 184 6.79 -4.18 11.06
N ASN A 185 5.95 -4.36 12.07
CA ASN A 185 4.57 -4.76 11.84
C ASN A 185 3.71 -3.58 11.33
N ARG A 186 2.49 -3.88 10.91
CA ARG A 186 1.55 -2.90 10.35
C ARG A 186 1.26 -1.73 11.30
N PHE A 187 1.09 -2.03 12.60
CA PHE A 187 0.90 -0.98 13.61
C PHE A 187 2.12 -0.05 13.69
N ALA A 188 3.32 -0.59 13.82
CA ALA A 188 4.54 0.21 13.97
C ALA A 188 4.76 1.12 12.76
N ILE A 189 4.54 0.61 11.55
CA ILE A 189 4.70 1.36 10.31
C ILE A 189 3.75 2.55 10.24
N ILE A 190 2.45 2.34 10.42
CA ILE A 190 1.49 3.46 10.31
C ILE A 190 1.60 4.43 11.48
N ASN A 191 1.90 3.93 12.68
CA ASN A 191 2.16 4.77 13.85
C ASN A 191 3.37 5.69 13.63
N ASP A 192 4.42 5.19 13.01
CA ASP A 192 5.60 5.97 12.69
C ASP A 192 5.29 7.03 11.62
N TYR A 193 4.56 6.71 10.56
CA TYR A 193 4.16 7.71 9.55
C TYR A 193 3.36 8.88 10.15
N LEU A 194 2.57 8.65 11.19
CA LEU A 194 1.74 9.69 11.84
C LEU A 194 2.41 10.35 13.06
N ASP A 195 3.59 9.87 13.45
CA ASP A 195 4.35 10.46 14.57
C ASP A 195 4.91 11.84 14.20
N GLY A 196 4.79 12.79 15.13
CA GLY A 196 5.28 14.16 14.93
C GLY A 196 6.78 14.24 14.63
N GLY A 197 7.60 13.34 15.21
CA GLY A 197 9.04 13.23 14.95
C GLY A 197 9.37 12.70 13.55
N MET A 198 8.39 12.08 12.86
CA MET A 198 8.56 11.59 11.50
C MET A 198 8.01 12.52 10.41
N LYS A 199 7.58 13.74 10.77
CA LYS A 199 7.22 14.76 9.77
C LYS A 199 8.33 15.05 8.75
N PRO A 200 9.62 15.11 9.13
CA PRO A 200 10.71 15.25 8.16
C PRO A 200 10.75 14.07 7.17
N PHE A 201 10.45 12.86 7.60
CA PHE A 201 10.40 11.70 6.69
C PHE A 201 9.27 11.81 5.66
N ARG A 202 8.12 12.34 6.03
CA ARG A 202 7.02 12.61 5.09
C ARG A 202 7.36 13.79 4.17
N GLN A 203 8.06 14.82 4.67
CA GLN A 203 8.58 15.90 3.85
C GLN A 203 9.59 15.36 2.82
N LEU A 204 10.48 14.42 3.21
CA LEU A 204 11.38 13.72 2.30
C LEU A 204 10.62 13.10 1.12
N GLN A 205 9.44 12.49 1.33
CA GLN A 205 8.66 11.89 0.23
C GLN A 205 8.32 12.95 -0.83
N TYR A 206 7.84 14.12 -0.41
CA TYR A 206 7.55 15.21 -1.33
C TYR A 206 8.80 15.75 -2.02
N ASP A 207 9.84 16.04 -1.26
CA ASP A 207 11.05 16.68 -1.78
C ASP A 207 11.82 15.75 -2.70
N TYR A 208 11.91 14.46 -2.38
CA TYR A 208 12.55 13.47 -3.23
C TYR A 208 11.83 13.28 -4.57
N TYR A 209 10.50 13.09 -4.52
CA TYR A 209 9.75 12.80 -5.74
C TYR A 209 9.38 14.06 -6.51
N ARG A 210 8.67 15.00 -5.87
CA ARG A 210 8.08 16.14 -6.59
C ARG A 210 9.10 17.21 -6.93
N THR A 211 9.93 17.61 -5.96
CA THR A 211 10.93 18.64 -6.19
C THR A 211 12.25 18.08 -6.74
N GLY A 212 12.50 16.78 -6.55
CA GLY A 212 13.66 16.05 -7.01
C GLY A 212 13.46 15.38 -8.35
N LEU A 213 12.91 14.16 -8.36
CA LEU A 213 12.80 13.33 -9.58
C LEU A 213 11.95 13.99 -10.67
N ASP A 214 10.79 14.58 -10.34
CA ASP A 214 9.93 15.24 -11.32
C ASP A 214 10.59 16.50 -11.92
N GLU A 215 11.45 17.20 -11.15
CA GLU A 215 12.16 18.37 -11.62
C GLU A 215 13.26 18.04 -12.60
N MET A 216 13.76 16.79 -12.63
CA MET A 216 14.79 16.38 -13.59
C MET A 216 14.35 16.54 -15.05
N ALA A 217 13.04 16.51 -15.34
CA ALA A 217 12.52 16.77 -16.67
C ALA A 217 12.81 18.21 -17.15
N ASN A 218 12.86 19.18 -16.22
CA ASN A 218 13.13 20.59 -16.52
C ASN A 218 14.62 20.92 -16.35
N SER A 219 15.24 20.40 -15.28
CA SER A 219 16.65 20.63 -14.96
C SER A 219 17.23 19.46 -14.16
N PRO A 220 18.00 18.57 -14.80
CA PRO A 220 18.64 17.44 -14.12
C PRO A 220 19.55 17.88 -12.96
N GLU A 221 20.24 19.01 -13.10
CA GLU A 221 21.12 19.54 -12.05
C GLU A 221 20.33 19.99 -10.82
N ARG A 222 19.22 20.70 -11.02
CA ARG A 222 18.35 21.15 -9.94
C ARG A 222 17.69 19.97 -9.26
N GLY A 223 17.18 19.00 -10.02
CA GLY A 223 16.62 17.77 -9.49
C GLY A 223 17.60 17.02 -8.59
N ARG A 224 18.85 16.82 -9.04
CA ARG A 224 19.91 16.19 -8.23
C ARG A 224 20.24 16.98 -6.96
N THR A 225 20.34 18.29 -7.07
CA THR A 225 20.59 19.16 -5.91
C THR A 225 19.48 19.04 -4.88
N ASN A 226 18.22 19.06 -5.31
CA ASN A 226 17.07 18.94 -4.43
C ASN A 226 17.04 17.57 -3.74
N ILE A 227 17.28 16.47 -4.47
CA ILE A 227 17.39 15.11 -3.89
C ILE A 227 18.51 15.08 -2.84
N THR A 228 19.69 15.57 -3.16
CA THR A 228 20.82 15.59 -2.22
C THR A 228 20.47 16.37 -0.95
N THR A 229 19.80 17.50 -1.11
CA THR A 229 19.36 18.35 0.02
C THR A 229 18.33 17.61 0.88
N ALA A 230 17.33 16.96 0.28
CA ALA A 230 16.32 16.18 0.99
C ALA A 230 16.95 15.02 1.77
N LEU A 231 17.91 14.30 1.19
CA LEU A 231 18.63 13.23 1.88
C LEU A 231 19.46 13.74 3.06
N GLN A 232 20.17 14.86 2.89
CA GLN A 232 21.05 15.41 3.91
C GLN A 232 20.29 16.09 5.06
N ASN A 233 19.09 16.63 4.80
CA ASN A 233 18.28 17.33 5.78
C ASN A 233 17.15 16.45 6.31
N ASP A 234 16.22 16.05 5.45
CA ASP A 234 14.96 15.45 5.90
C ASP A 234 15.14 13.99 6.35
N LEU A 235 15.88 13.18 5.59
CA LEU A 235 16.16 11.80 5.97
C LEU A 235 17.01 11.74 7.24
N LYS A 236 18.05 12.58 7.31
CA LYS A 236 18.91 12.68 8.48
C LYS A 236 18.12 13.12 9.70
N LYS A 237 17.32 14.19 9.56
CA LYS A 237 16.52 14.72 10.67
C LYS A 237 15.47 13.71 11.15
N ALA A 238 14.80 12.99 10.27
CA ALA A 238 13.86 11.92 10.62
C ALA A 238 14.54 10.83 11.48
N HIS A 239 15.77 10.45 11.09
CA HIS A 239 16.54 9.47 11.87
C HIS A 239 16.99 10.02 13.23
N GLU A 240 17.37 11.30 13.31
CA GLU A 240 17.76 11.95 14.56
C GLU A 240 16.57 12.13 15.49
N ASP A 241 15.41 12.54 14.98
CA ASP A 241 14.20 12.79 15.77
C ASP A 241 13.56 11.48 16.29
N LYS A 242 13.68 10.37 15.51
CA LYS A 242 13.15 9.05 15.90
C LYS A 242 14.09 7.90 15.50
N PRO A 243 15.20 7.71 16.22
CA PRO A 243 16.25 6.74 15.85
C PRO A 243 15.78 5.29 15.83
N MET A 244 14.70 4.96 16.55
CA MET A 244 14.13 3.60 16.64
C MET A 244 13.13 3.30 15.52
N SER A 245 12.74 4.28 14.72
CA SER A 245 11.86 4.06 13.57
C SER A 245 12.57 3.25 12.49
N MET A 246 11.86 2.26 11.96
CA MET A 246 12.35 1.45 10.85
C MET A 246 12.10 2.10 9.48
N LEU A 247 11.31 3.18 9.39
CA LEU A 247 10.94 3.79 8.12
C LEU A 247 12.14 4.29 7.31
N PRO A 248 13.13 5.02 7.88
CA PRO A 248 14.31 5.46 7.15
C PRO A 248 15.11 4.28 6.56
N GLN A 249 15.25 3.20 7.32
CA GLN A 249 15.95 2.00 6.86
C GLN A 249 15.18 1.30 5.73
N ILE A 250 13.88 1.05 5.92
CA ILE A 250 13.02 0.43 4.89
C ILE A 250 13.09 1.23 3.60
N TRP A 251 13.00 2.55 3.68
CA TRP A 251 13.07 3.45 2.53
C TRP A 251 14.44 3.36 1.83
N THR A 252 15.53 3.43 2.60
CA THR A 252 16.88 3.34 2.06
C THR A 252 17.12 2.00 1.38
N ASP A 253 16.60 0.90 1.94
CA ASP A 253 16.77 -0.44 1.37
C ASP A 253 16.23 -0.55 -0.07
N TYR A 254 15.13 0.12 -0.41
CA TYR A 254 14.60 0.09 -1.77
C TYR A 254 14.98 1.30 -2.64
N LYS A 255 15.69 2.29 -2.06
CA LYS A 255 16.16 3.50 -2.78
C LYS A 255 17.65 3.51 -3.08
N LYS A 256 18.46 2.73 -2.40
CA LYS A 256 19.94 2.79 -2.48
C LYS A 256 20.52 2.59 -3.87
N ASP A 257 19.77 1.95 -4.78
CA ASP A 257 20.21 1.66 -6.14
C ASP A 257 19.62 2.65 -7.17
N GLU A 258 18.77 3.60 -6.75
CA GLU A 258 18.18 4.66 -7.56
C GLU A 258 19.08 5.89 -7.56
#